data_43a3b4ca8633320e24777491b2f03368
#
_entry.id   43a3b4ca8633320e24777491b2f03368
#
_cell.length_a   1.000
_cell.length_b   1.000
_cell.length_c   1.000
_cell.angle_alpha   90.00
_cell.angle_beta   90.00
_cell.angle_gamma   90.00
#
_symmetry.space_group_name_H-M   'P 1'
#
loop_
_entity.id
_entity.type
_entity.pdbx_description
1 polymer ?
#
loop_
_entity_poly.entity_id
_entity_poly.type
_entity_poly.pdbx_seq_one_letter_code
_entity_poly.pdbx_strand_id
1 'polypeptide(L)'
;MICVGGILDRIQSPEDLKKLNLQEMEQLCKELRRFLLRAVSKTGGHLASNLGVVELTVALEYCFRLPQDKIVWDVGHQAYIHKMLTGRKEGFSALRQLDGLSGFPKPHESPCDAFAAGHSSTSISAALGIAKARDLQGRKNHVIAVIGDGSMTGGLAYEALNNAGRENTDLIVVLNDNQMSIDTNVGAISKHLNS
;
A
#
# COMPACT_ATOMS: atom_id res chain seq x y z
N MET A 1 24.36 24.76 14.69
CA MET A 1 24.31 23.51 13.90
C MET A 1 22.93 23.46 13.26
N ILE A 2 22.82 23.76 11.98
CA ILE A 2 21.56 23.60 11.24
C ILE A 2 21.35 22.10 11.16
N CYS A 3 20.37 21.56 11.88
CA CYS A 3 19.90 20.20 11.65
C CYS A 3 19.41 20.13 10.21
N VAL A 4 20.22 19.60 9.33
CA VAL A 4 19.75 19.23 7.99
C VAL A 4 18.66 18.18 8.23
N GLY A 5 17.40 18.55 7.99
CA GLY A 5 16.27 17.65 8.10
C GLY A 5 16.54 16.37 7.26
N GLY A 6 16.02 15.24 7.71
CA GLY A 6 16.16 13.97 6.97
C GLY A 6 15.51 14.03 5.58
N ILE A 7 15.74 13.02 4.77
CA ILE A 7 15.09 12.90 3.44
C ILE A 7 13.57 12.86 3.61
N LEU A 8 13.08 12.16 4.61
CA LEU A 8 11.64 12.08 4.92
C LEU A 8 11.00 13.45 5.19
N ASP A 9 11.76 14.42 5.70
CA ASP A 9 11.24 15.77 5.96
C ASP A 9 11.02 16.59 4.67
N ARG A 10 11.68 16.19 3.58
CA ARG A 10 11.52 16.77 2.24
C ARG A 10 10.34 16.20 1.46
N ILE A 11 9.76 15.07 1.92
CA ILE A 11 8.64 14.40 1.25
C ILE A 11 7.34 14.94 1.82
N GLN A 12 6.63 15.71 1.01
CA GLN A 12 5.30 16.24 1.31
C GLN A 12 4.23 15.71 0.35
N SER A 13 4.67 15.13 -0.77
CA SER A 13 3.80 14.57 -1.81
C SER A 13 4.50 13.42 -2.54
N PRO A 14 3.77 12.53 -3.24
CA PRO A 14 4.37 11.49 -4.07
C PRO A 14 5.34 12.03 -5.14
N GLU A 15 5.13 13.24 -5.63
CA GLU A 15 5.99 13.87 -6.64
C GLU A 15 7.40 14.16 -6.09
N ASP A 16 7.57 14.32 -4.79
CA ASP A 16 8.88 14.54 -4.20
C ASP A 16 9.77 13.30 -4.25
N LEU A 17 9.16 12.09 -4.26
CA LEU A 17 9.88 10.83 -4.44
C LEU A 17 10.57 10.76 -5.80
N LYS A 18 9.95 11.32 -6.85
CA LYS A 18 10.47 11.29 -8.22
C LYS A 18 11.81 12.03 -8.38
N LYS A 19 12.15 12.88 -7.42
CA LYS A 19 13.38 13.68 -7.41
C LYS A 19 14.55 12.97 -6.74
N LEU A 20 14.31 11.84 -6.07
CA LEU A 20 15.32 11.11 -5.32
C LEU A 20 16.11 10.18 -6.24
N ASN A 21 17.41 10.06 -5.97
CA ASN A 21 18.24 8.99 -6.52
C ASN A 21 18.13 7.71 -5.67
N LEU A 22 18.72 6.61 -6.13
CA LEU A 22 18.63 5.31 -5.48
C LEU A 22 19.17 5.34 -4.03
N GLN A 23 20.31 5.99 -3.80
CA GLN A 23 20.91 6.08 -2.45
C GLN A 23 20.01 6.89 -1.50
N GLU A 24 19.39 7.94 -1.99
CA GLU A 24 18.42 8.72 -1.20
C GLU A 24 17.16 7.90 -0.90
N MET A 25 16.67 7.09 -1.83
CA MET A 25 15.53 6.18 -1.58
C MET A 25 15.87 5.12 -0.52
N GLU A 26 17.05 4.53 -0.56
CA GLU A 26 17.52 3.60 0.48
C GLU A 26 17.59 4.27 1.87
N GLN A 27 18.08 5.50 1.91
CA GLN A 27 18.13 6.28 3.14
C GLN A 27 16.71 6.63 3.63
N LEU A 28 15.81 7.01 2.71
CA LEU A 28 14.40 7.26 3.02
C LEU A 28 13.74 6.01 3.65
N CYS A 29 13.98 4.83 3.12
CA CYS A 29 13.45 3.58 3.70
C CYS A 29 13.91 3.39 5.16
N LYS A 30 15.17 3.71 5.48
CA LYS A 30 15.68 3.67 6.87
C LYS A 30 15.00 4.70 7.77
N GLU A 31 14.75 5.88 7.26
CA GLU A 31 14.07 6.96 8.00
C GLU A 31 12.59 6.64 8.23
N LEU A 32 11.89 6.11 7.22
CA LEU A 32 10.51 5.65 7.32
C LEU A 32 10.36 4.57 8.41
N ARG A 33 11.27 3.59 8.46
CA ARG A 33 11.26 2.57 9.52
C ARG A 33 11.42 3.16 10.91
N ARG A 34 12.37 4.10 11.08
CA ARG A 34 12.59 4.76 12.38
C ARG A 34 11.37 5.60 12.80
N PHE A 35 10.78 6.31 11.86
CA PHE A 35 9.57 7.10 12.12
C PHE A 35 8.41 6.19 12.51
N LEU A 36 8.16 5.12 11.74
CA LEU A 36 7.12 4.14 11.99
C LEU A 36 7.22 3.52 13.39
N LEU A 37 8.42 3.07 13.78
CA LEU A 37 8.68 2.51 15.11
C LEU A 37 8.33 3.51 16.21
N ARG A 38 8.74 4.78 16.08
CA ARG A 38 8.45 5.82 17.06
C ARG A 38 6.96 6.18 17.14
N ALA A 39 6.27 6.22 16.00
CA ALA A 39 4.86 6.54 15.95
C ALA A 39 4.03 5.42 16.58
N VAL A 40 4.19 4.19 16.07
CA VAL A 40 3.41 3.02 16.51
C VAL A 40 3.67 2.64 17.97
N SER A 41 4.90 2.88 18.50
CA SER A 41 5.18 2.66 19.91
C SER A 41 4.37 3.56 20.84
N LYS A 42 3.86 4.71 20.33
CA LYS A 42 3.04 5.65 21.11
C LYS A 42 1.55 5.44 20.89
N THR A 43 1.13 5.21 19.66
CA THR A 43 -0.29 5.17 19.28
C THR A 43 -0.85 3.75 19.17
N GLY A 44 0.01 2.74 19.14
CA GLY A 44 -0.36 1.40 18.69
C GLY A 44 -0.56 1.33 17.19
N GLY A 45 -0.79 0.12 16.67
CA GLY A 45 -1.04 -0.08 15.25
C GLY A 45 -0.35 -1.32 14.66
N HIS A 46 -0.40 -1.46 13.35
CA HIS A 46 0.12 -2.61 12.62
C HIS A 46 1.60 -2.38 12.28
N LEU A 47 2.51 -2.88 13.12
CA LEU A 47 3.94 -2.61 12.95
C LEU A 47 4.59 -3.54 11.90
N ALA A 48 4.50 -4.87 12.11
CA ALA A 48 5.22 -5.85 11.30
C ALA A 48 4.84 -5.79 9.82
N SER A 49 3.54 -5.71 9.52
CA SER A 49 3.03 -5.62 8.16
C SER A 49 3.50 -4.38 7.41
N ASN A 50 3.68 -3.25 8.10
CA ASN A 50 4.21 -2.03 7.51
C ASN A 50 5.72 -2.06 7.34
N LEU A 51 6.47 -2.66 8.27
CA LEU A 51 7.92 -2.84 8.13
C LEU A 51 8.27 -3.72 6.93
N GLY A 52 7.43 -4.72 6.63
CA GLY A 52 7.65 -5.64 5.52
C GLY A 52 7.41 -5.04 4.12
N VAL A 53 6.76 -3.87 4.03
CA VAL A 53 6.41 -3.26 2.73
C VAL A 53 7.03 -1.87 2.52
N VAL A 54 8.04 -1.49 3.29
CA VAL A 54 8.65 -0.15 3.16
C VAL A 54 9.22 0.06 1.77
N GLU A 55 10.11 -0.80 1.32
CA GLU A 55 10.74 -0.71 0.00
C GLU A 55 9.72 -0.89 -1.13
N LEU A 56 8.79 -1.83 -0.97
CA LEU A 56 7.72 -2.05 -1.92
C LEU A 56 6.88 -0.78 -2.12
N THR A 57 6.49 -0.12 -1.03
CA THR A 57 5.67 1.09 -1.10
C THR A 57 6.45 2.23 -1.75
N VAL A 58 7.71 2.44 -1.35
CA VAL A 58 8.59 3.47 -1.96
C VAL A 58 8.74 3.20 -3.45
N ALA A 59 9.00 1.95 -3.87
CA ALA A 59 9.15 1.58 -5.27
C ALA A 59 7.86 1.80 -6.07
N LEU A 60 6.70 1.38 -5.54
CA LEU A 60 5.42 1.58 -6.21
C LEU A 60 5.12 3.08 -6.39
N GLU A 61 5.27 3.88 -5.34
CA GLU A 61 5.00 5.31 -5.44
C GLU A 61 6.06 6.08 -6.23
N TYR A 62 7.27 5.54 -6.36
CA TYR A 62 8.28 6.05 -7.29
C TYR A 62 7.92 5.74 -8.76
N CYS A 63 7.44 4.54 -9.05
CA CYS A 63 7.12 4.12 -10.43
C CYS A 63 5.79 4.70 -10.92
N PHE A 64 4.77 4.74 -10.09
CA PHE A 64 3.42 5.16 -10.46
C PHE A 64 3.11 6.59 -10.02
N ARG A 65 2.16 7.26 -10.71
CA ARG A 65 1.80 8.67 -10.49
C ARG A 65 0.50 8.77 -9.72
N LEU A 66 0.57 8.94 -8.41
CA LEU A 66 -0.60 9.18 -7.58
C LEU A 66 -1.00 10.66 -7.62
N PRO A 67 -2.30 10.99 -7.60
CA PRO A 67 -3.45 10.10 -7.49
C PRO A 67 -4.00 9.60 -8.85
N GLN A 68 -3.34 9.87 -9.98
CA GLN A 68 -3.80 9.45 -11.32
C GLN A 68 -3.83 7.91 -11.42
N ASP A 69 -2.71 7.26 -11.18
CA ASP A 69 -2.64 5.82 -11.01
C ASP A 69 -3.30 5.42 -9.67
N LYS A 70 -3.79 4.21 -9.59
CA LYS A 70 -4.56 3.76 -8.42
C LYS A 70 -3.89 2.55 -7.78
N ILE A 71 -3.54 2.67 -6.50
CA ILE A 71 -3.05 1.55 -5.70
C ILE A 71 -4.16 1.15 -4.71
N VAL A 72 -4.59 -0.09 -4.77
CA VAL A 72 -5.57 -0.69 -3.87
C VAL A 72 -4.83 -1.65 -2.93
N TRP A 73 -4.79 -1.31 -1.65
CA TRP A 73 -4.15 -2.11 -0.62
C TRP A 73 -5.14 -3.11 -0.04
N ASP A 74 -4.84 -4.42 -0.13
CA ASP A 74 -5.67 -5.44 0.49
C ASP A 74 -5.66 -5.30 2.02
N VAL A 75 -6.80 -5.41 2.67
CA VAL A 75 -7.01 -5.01 4.07
C VAL A 75 -6.64 -3.54 4.33
N GLY A 76 -5.47 -3.10 3.89
CA GLY A 76 -4.96 -1.74 4.05
C GLY A 76 -4.25 -1.48 5.38
N HIS A 77 -4.06 -2.50 6.21
CA HIS A 77 -3.32 -2.41 7.47
C HIS A 77 -1.81 -2.14 7.28
N GLN A 78 -1.27 -2.40 6.08
CA GLN A 78 0.11 -2.15 5.66
C GLN A 78 0.31 -0.81 4.94
N ALA A 79 -0.68 0.10 4.96
CA ALA A 79 -0.65 1.35 4.18
C ALA A 79 -0.07 2.56 4.94
N TYR A 80 0.66 2.36 6.06
CA TYR A 80 1.18 3.49 6.82
C TYR A 80 2.29 4.23 6.07
N ILE A 81 3.16 3.51 5.37
CA ILE A 81 4.19 4.12 4.54
C ILE A 81 3.54 4.95 3.42
N HIS A 82 2.52 4.41 2.75
CA HIS A 82 1.71 5.13 1.77
C HIS A 82 1.15 6.44 2.34
N LYS A 83 0.60 6.42 3.55
CA LYS A 83 0.09 7.63 4.20
C LYS A 83 1.21 8.66 4.46
N MET A 84 2.39 8.21 4.89
CA MET A 84 3.53 9.11 5.11
C MET A 84 3.97 9.79 3.82
N LEU A 85 4.10 9.03 2.73
CA LEU A 85 4.58 9.51 1.44
C LEU A 85 3.56 10.37 0.70
N THR A 86 2.29 10.26 1.07
CA THR A 86 1.19 11.06 0.52
C THR A 86 0.80 12.28 1.40
N GLY A 87 1.75 12.78 2.19
CA GLY A 87 1.64 14.05 2.91
C GLY A 87 0.94 14.00 4.26
N ARG A 88 0.70 12.80 4.82
CA ARG A 88 -0.02 12.65 6.10
C ARG A 88 0.88 12.29 7.28
N LYS A 89 2.20 12.48 7.16
CA LYS A 89 3.18 12.15 8.20
C LYS A 89 2.84 12.78 9.56
N GLU A 90 2.42 14.03 9.57
CA GLU A 90 2.11 14.76 10.81
C GLU A 90 0.91 14.19 11.56
N GLY A 91 -0.06 13.60 10.84
CA GLY A 91 -1.24 12.94 11.40
C GLY A 91 -0.94 11.70 12.25
N PHE A 92 0.28 11.16 12.15
CA PHE A 92 0.67 9.96 12.90
C PHE A 92 0.70 10.14 14.42
N SER A 93 0.74 11.38 14.91
CA SER A 93 0.60 11.68 16.34
C SER A 93 -0.77 11.28 16.90
N ALA A 94 -1.81 11.23 16.05
CA ALA A 94 -3.17 10.82 16.37
C ALA A 94 -3.62 9.59 15.56
N LEU A 95 -2.69 8.73 15.14
CA LEU A 95 -2.99 7.52 14.39
C LEU A 95 -3.95 6.61 15.19
N ARG A 96 -5.06 6.19 14.58
CA ARG A 96 -6.10 5.33 15.15
C ARG A 96 -6.84 5.93 16.38
N GLN A 97 -6.72 7.21 16.60
CA GLN A 97 -7.48 7.91 17.64
C GLN A 97 -8.76 8.53 17.05
N LEU A 98 -9.69 8.89 17.91
CA LEU A 98 -10.91 9.61 17.50
C LEU A 98 -10.52 10.92 16.81
N ASP A 99 -11.15 11.21 15.68
CA ASP A 99 -10.87 12.36 14.81
C ASP A 99 -9.41 12.46 14.31
N GLY A 100 -8.63 11.40 14.50
CA GLY A 100 -7.26 11.29 14.03
C GLY A 100 -7.14 10.52 12.72
N LEU A 101 -5.88 10.23 12.34
CA LEU A 101 -5.57 9.49 11.12
C LEU A 101 -6.03 8.04 11.22
N SER A 102 -6.81 7.57 10.25
CA SER A 102 -7.25 6.18 10.19
C SER A 102 -6.08 5.20 10.02
N GLY A 103 -6.20 4.03 10.65
CA GLY A 103 -5.27 2.91 10.46
C GLY A 103 -5.42 2.19 9.11
N PHE A 104 -6.32 2.64 8.24
CA PHE A 104 -6.61 2.08 6.91
C PHE A 104 -6.73 3.20 5.88
N PRO A 105 -6.53 2.92 4.58
CA PRO A 105 -6.80 3.89 3.52
C PRO A 105 -8.24 4.39 3.56
N LYS A 106 -8.42 5.69 3.39
CA LYS A 106 -9.71 6.36 3.38
C LYS A 106 -9.75 7.45 2.29
N PRO A 107 -10.60 7.31 1.25
CA PRO A 107 -10.68 8.29 0.18
C PRO A 107 -11.00 9.72 0.63
N HIS A 108 -11.63 9.89 1.78
CA HIS A 108 -11.89 11.22 2.34
C HIS A 108 -10.67 11.85 3.03
N GLU A 109 -9.65 11.08 3.37
CA GLU A 109 -8.38 11.60 3.92
C GLU A 109 -7.42 12.05 2.83
N SER A 110 -7.42 11.37 1.68
CA SER A 110 -6.52 11.68 0.57
C SER A 110 -7.05 11.15 -0.76
N PRO A 111 -6.91 11.89 -1.86
CA PRO A 111 -7.23 11.40 -3.20
C PRO A 111 -6.30 10.26 -3.66
N CYS A 112 -5.18 10.04 -2.96
CA CYS A 112 -4.28 8.92 -3.19
C CYS A 112 -4.81 7.59 -2.64
N ASP A 113 -5.78 7.62 -1.73
CA ASP A 113 -6.44 6.43 -1.20
C ASP A 113 -7.56 6.00 -2.17
N ALA A 114 -7.25 5.11 -3.09
CA ALA A 114 -8.15 4.72 -4.18
C ALA A 114 -9.38 3.93 -3.71
N PHE A 115 -9.31 3.27 -2.54
CA PHE A 115 -10.37 2.40 -2.03
C PHE A 115 -10.36 2.37 -0.50
N ALA A 116 -11.55 2.42 0.12
CA ALA A 116 -11.70 2.23 1.55
C ALA A 116 -11.59 0.74 1.88
N ALA A 117 -10.48 0.34 2.45
CA ALA A 117 -10.17 -1.05 2.79
C ALA A 117 -10.47 -1.37 4.27
N GLY A 118 -10.32 -2.63 4.65
CA GLY A 118 -10.53 -3.17 6.00
C GLY A 118 -10.72 -4.69 5.99
N HIS A 119 -11.31 -5.23 4.92
CA HIS A 119 -11.51 -6.67 4.69
C HIS A 119 -10.44 -7.28 3.81
N SER A 120 -10.00 -8.50 4.15
CA SER A 120 -9.05 -9.28 3.35
C SER A 120 -9.67 -9.76 2.03
N SER A 121 -8.81 -10.06 1.05
CA SER A 121 -9.14 -10.67 -0.24
C SER A 121 -9.95 -9.78 -1.19
N THR A 122 -10.17 -8.51 -0.88
CA THR A 122 -11.06 -7.61 -1.64
C THR A 122 -10.34 -6.78 -2.69
N SER A 123 -9.01 -6.62 -2.58
CA SER A 123 -8.24 -5.65 -3.37
C SER A 123 -8.29 -5.91 -4.87
N ILE A 124 -8.16 -7.17 -5.29
CA ILE A 124 -8.14 -7.54 -6.72
C ILE A 124 -9.50 -7.24 -7.37
N SER A 125 -10.60 -7.58 -6.68
CA SER A 125 -11.95 -7.30 -7.17
C SER A 125 -12.22 -5.80 -7.28
N ALA A 126 -11.84 -5.02 -6.25
CA ALA A 126 -11.98 -3.57 -6.26
C ALA A 126 -11.12 -2.92 -7.36
N ALA A 127 -9.87 -3.35 -7.49
CA ALA A 127 -8.94 -2.86 -8.52
C ALA A 127 -9.43 -3.22 -9.94
N LEU A 128 -9.98 -4.42 -10.14
CA LEU A 128 -10.58 -4.80 -11.42
C LEU A 128 -11.76 -3.89 -11.78
N GLY A 129 -12.64 -3.59 -10.82
CA GLY A 129 -13.73 -2.64 -11.03
C GLY A 129 -13.25 -1.24 -11.41
N ILE A 130 -12.20 -0.73 -10.74
CA ILE A 130 -11.57 0.55 -11.06
C ILE A 130 -10.93 0.52 -12.46
N ALA A 131 -10.26 -0.57 -12.82
CA ALA A 131 -9.63 -0.74 -14.13
C ALA A 131 -10.69 -0.79 -15.25
N LYS A 132 -11.78 -1.49 -15.06
CA LYS A 132 -12.90 -1.50 -16.01
C LYS A 132 -13.54 -0.12 -16.16
N ALA A 133 -13.76 0.61 -15.07
CA ALA A 133 -14.26 1.97 -15.12
C ALA A 133 -13.29 2.92 -15.87
N ARG A 134 -11.98 2.77 -15.67
CA ARG A 134 -10.93 3.46 -16.42
C ARG A 134 -11.06 3.21 -17.92
N ASP A 135 -11.20 1.93 -18.31
CA ASP A 135 -11.27 1.53 -19.73
C ASP A 135 -12.52 2.07 -20.40
N LEU A 136 -13.67 1.98 -19.72
CA LEU A 136 -14.94 2.56 -20.20
C LEU A 136 -14.88 4.09 -20.39
N GLN A 137 -14.04 4.77 -19.59
CA GLN A 137 -13.79 6.21 -19.70
C GLN A 137 -12.69 6.57 -20.70
N GLY A 138 -12.09 5.59 -21.38
CA GLY A 138 -10.99 5.79 -22.33
C GLY A 138 -9.69 6.30 -21.66
N ARG A 139 -9.55 6.19 -20.35
CA ARG A 139 -8.34 6.59 -19.60
C ARG A 139 -7.24 5.54 -19.72
N LYS A 140 -5.99 5.93 -19.39
CA LYS A 140 -4.79 5.08 -19.53
C LYS A 140 -3.97 4.94 -18.25
N ASN A 141 -4.47 5.41 -17.13
CA ASN A 141 -3.77 5.29 -15.86
C ASN A 141 -3.67 3.83 -15.40
N HIS A 142 -2.61 3.52 -14.67
CA HIS A 142 -2.41 2.19 -14.10
C HIS A 142 -3.32 1.95 -12.90
N VAL A 143 -3.68 0.68 -12.71
CA VAL A 143 -4.40 0.22 -11.51
C VAL A 143 -3.64 -0.97 -10.93
N ILE A 144 -3.31 -0.89 -9.67
CA ILE A 144 -2.46 -1.85 -8.96
C ILE A 144 -3.22 -2.37 -7.74
N ALA A 145 -3.33 -3.68 -7.59
CA ALA A 145 -3.76 -4.34 -6.35
C ALA A 145 -2.53 -4.87 -5.62
N VAL A 146 -2.38 -4.51 -4.34
CA VAL A 146 -1.32 -5.07 -3.47
C VAL A 146 -2.00 -6.00 -2.47
N ILE A 147 -1.67 -7.28 -2.51
CA ILE A 147 -2.28 -8.32 -1.70
C ILE A 147 -1.20 -9.16 -1.02
N GLY A 148 -1.42 -9.49 0.26
CA GLY A 148 -0.56 -10.43 0.98
C GLY A 148 -0.95 -11.89 0.75
N ASP A 149 -0.01 -12.80 0.96
CA ASP A 149 -0.19 -14.25 0.87
C ASP A 149 -1.32 -14.77 1.78
N GLY A 150 -1.45 -14.26 2.99
CA GLY A 150 -2.56 -14.58 3.89
C GLY A 150 -3.93 -14.20 3.32
N SER A 151 -4.04 -13.05 2.64
CA SER A 151 -5.28 -12.63 1.98
C SER A 151 -5.61 -13.44 0.72
N MET A 152 -4.61 -14.08 0.11
CA MET A 152 -4.81 -15.01 -1.00
C MET A 152 -5.50 -16.33 -0.59
N THR A 153 -5.68 -16.60 0.69
CA THR A 153 -6.45 -17.75 1.16
C THR A 153 -7.96 -17.57 1.05
N GLY A 154 -8.44 -16.36 0.82
CA GLY A 154 -9.87 -16.05 0.69
C GLY A 154 -10.41 -16.29 -0.73
N GLY A 155 -11.61 -16.86 -0.85
CA GLY A 155 -12.24 -17.20 -2.14
C GLY A 155 -12.42 -16.01 -3.07
N LEU A 156 -12.75 -14.83 -2.53
CA LEU A 156 -12.97 -13.62 -3.32
C LEU A 156 -11.74 -13.20 -4.17
N ALA A 157 -10.52 -13.45 -3.67
CA ALA A 157 -9.30 -13.20 -4.44
C ALA A 157 -9.25 -14.05 -5.73
N TYR A 158 -9.64 -15.33 -5.64
CA TYR A 158 -9.67 -16.25 -6.80
C TYR A 158 -10.81 -15.94 -7.77
N GLU A 159 -11.97 -15.59 -7.25
CA GLU A 159 -13.09 -15.14 -8.09
C GLU A 159 -12.68 -13.90 -8.90
N ALA A 160 -12.00 -12.94 -8.26
CA ALA A 160 -11.50 -11.75 -8.91
C ALA A 160 -10.41 -12.05 -9.96
N LEU A 161 -9.44 -12.92 -9.64
CA LEU A 161 -8.39 -13.35 -10.57
C LEU A 161 -8.97 -14.08 -11.78
N ASN A 162 -9.93 -15.00 -11.56
CA ASN A 162 -10.61 -15.71 -12.63
C ASN A 162 -11.35 -14.76 -13.57
N ASN A 163 -12.03 -13.75 -13.00
CA ASN A 163 -12.71 -12.72 -13.79
C ASN A 163 -11.70 -11.80 -14.53
N ALA A 164 -10.63 -11.37 -13.86
CA ALA A 164 -9.58 -10.56 -14.47
C ALA A 164 -8.89 -11.26 -15.64
N GLY A 165 -8.62 -12.57 -15.52
CA GLY A 165 -8.02 -13.35 -16.59
C GLY A 165 -8.90 -13.50 -17.84
N ARG A 166 -10.22 -13.36 -17.72
CA ARG A 166 -11.15 -13.36 -18.86
C ARG A 166 -11.21 -11.98 -19.55
N GLU A 167 -10.99 -10.93 -18.81
CA GLU A 167 -11.13 -9.56 -19.30
C GLU A 167 -9.78 -9.06 -19.82
N ASN A 168 -9.74 -8.44 -20.99
CA ASN A 168 -8.52 -7.78 -21.51
C ASN A 168 -8.32 -6.40 -20.88
N THR A 169 -8.24 -6.35 -19.56
CA THR A 169 -8.08 -5.13 -18.78
C THR A 169 -6.70 -5.10 -18.15
N ASP A 170 -5.96 -4.03 -18.37
CA ASP A 170 -4.65 -3.85 -17.74
C ASP A 170 -4.80 -3.65 -16.24
N LEU A 171 -4.45 -4.68 -15.48
CA LEU A 171 -4.42 -4.72 -14.04
C LEU A 171 -3.10 -5.31 -13.55
N ILE A 172 -2.45 -4.65 -12.64
CA ILE A 172 -1.23 -5.16 -11.98
C ILE A 172 -1.62 -5.73 -10.63
N VAL A 173 -1.27 -6.98 -10.39
CA VAL A 173 -1.43 -7.62 -9.08
C VAL A 173 -0.05 -7.87 -8.48
N VAL A 174 0.21 -7.27 -7.34
CA VAL A 174 1.45 -7.44 -6.58
C VAL A 174 1.17 -8.33 -5.39
N LEU A 175 1.67 -9.55 -5.43
CA LEU A 175 1.64 -10.47 -4.30
C LEU A 175 2.85 -10.21 -3.41
N ASN A 176 2.59 -9.80 -2.17
CA ASN A 176 3.60 -9.67 -1.12
C ASN A 176 3.58 -10.94 -0.27
N ASP A 177 4.50 -11.86 -0.54
CA ASP A 177 4.62 -13.14 0.16
C ASP A 177 5.80 -13.09 1.14
N ASN A 178 5.49 -13.12 2.43
CA ASN A 178 6.46 -13.27 3.51
C ASN A 178 6.23 -14.55 4.32
N GLN A 179 5.37 -15.45 3.82
CA GLN A 179 4.97 -16.73 4.42
C GLN A 179 4.35 -16.60 5.82
N MET A 180 3.94 -15.41 6.19
CA MET A 180 3.38 -15.09 7.50
C MET A 180 2.11 -14.25 7.37
N SER A 181 1.04 -14.73 7.99
CA SER A 181 -0.13 -13.93 8.31
C SER A 181 -0.18 -13.66 9.82
N ILE A 182 -1.33 -13.82 10.46
CA ILE A 182 -1.43 -13.87 11.94
C ILE A 182 -0.77 -15.15 12.45
N ASP A 183 -0.84 -16.23 11.64
CA ASP A 183 -0.20 -17.52 11.85
C ASP A 183 0.33 -18.03 10.51
N THR A 184 1.01 -19.19 10.50
CA THR A 184 1.53 -19.82 9.28
C THR A 184 0.36 -20.13 8.32
N ASN A 185 0.52 -19.72 7.06
CA ASN A 185 -0.48 -19.97 6.03
C ASN A 185 -0.62 -21.48 5.77
N VAL A 186 -1.87 -21.95 5.68
CA VAL A 186 -2.20 -23.34 5.41
C VAL A 186 -2.92 -23.46 4.06
N GLY A 187 -2.83 -24.64 3.45
CA GLY A 187 -3.56 -24.98 2.23
C GLY A 187 -2.68 -25.20 1.01
N ALA A 188 -3.30 -25.73 -0.06
CA ALA A 188 -2.58 -26.12 -1.28
C ALA A 188 -1.94 -24.94 -2.01
N ILE A 189 -2.52 -23.75 -1.92
CA ILE A 189 -2.03 -22.56 -2.62
C ILE A 189 -0.77 -22.01 -1.97
N SER A 190 -0.73 -21.91 -0.65
CA SER A 190 0.49 -21.55 0.07
C SER A 190 1.63 -22.53 -0.29
N LYS A 191 1.32 -23.82 -0.39
CA LYS A 191 2.29 -24.84 -0.83
C LYS A 191 2.73 -24.64 -2.29
N HIS A 192 1.81 -24.27 -3.18
CA HIS A 192 2.10 -24.04 -4.61
C HIS A 192 2.96 -22.80 -4.83
N LEU A 193 2.72 -21.72 -4.08
CA LEU A 193 3.51 -20.48 -4.18
C LEU A 193 4.95 -20.66 -3.67
N ASN A 194 5.21 -21.70 -2.85
CA ASN A 194 6.52 -22.00 -2.28
C ASN A 194 7.24 -23.17 -2.98
N SER A 195 6.73 -23.65 -4.08
CA SER A 195 7.34 -24.72 -4.91
C SER A 195 8.01 -24.13 -6.15
#